data_571645e001136a2666ae155e0940dd43
#
_entry.id   571645e001136a2666ae155e0940dd43
#
_cell.length_a   1.000
_cell.length_b   1.000
_cell.length_c   1.000
_cell.angle_alpha   90.00
_cell.angle_beta   90.00
_cell.angle_gamma   90.00
#
_symmetry.space_group_name_H-M   'P 1'
#
loop_
_entity.id
_entity.type
_entity.pdbx_description
1 polymer ?
#
loop_
_entity_poly.entity_id
_entity_poly.type
_entity_poly.pdbx_seq_one_letter_code
_entity_poly.pdbx_strand_id
1 'polypeptide(L)'
;MKGLLALRDFRLMWAAGGLDNAGRWMDTVVMGLLVLDLTDSAFQVALLFVFRWIPMLAFALISGMIADRANRWAVMMVARFVAVASTAVILALVLTGAVEPWHVFIASFFLGCLFVMEFPSRRSLIYDLVGSERIVSAMSLETINTTIGRFAGPFMAGLLIELTGFKGPYIFLMVVYVIALVLIMVLETRGPVRVKPSYSFWSTVSRGFKYSLNNSVIRSVLIITLIMNAMAFSVESLFPVVARDHLGVGAGLTGILISAQAIGSLAAATVIASLAVVRYHGRIFCLGLGLQLLSLLFFALSPWYPLSFLMLLLAGLGAAGYSTMQSTIILISAEPEMRGTALGMLGQCIGVAAVGGLAVGIVANFFSAQAAVAMSVSLGLVLLLPAVFFSPLVRRPIAQAKEVA
;
A
#
# COMPACT_ATOMS: atom_id res chain seq x y z
N MET A 1 -15.79 -20.59 1.63
CA MET A 1 -16.01 -19.46 0.71
C MET A 1 -17.46 -19.28 0.28
N LYS A 2 -18.18 -20.30 -0.20
CA LYS A 2 -19.58 -20.15 -0.66
C LYS A 2 -20.54 -19.57 0.40
N GLY A 3 -20.36 -19.87 1.70
CA GLY A 3 -21.22 -19.35 2.77
C GLY A 3 -21.01 -17.86 3.13
N LEU A 4 -19.83 -17.25 2.85
CA LEU A 4 -19.59 -15.84 3.11
C LEU A 4 -20.24 -14.94 2.06
N LEU A 5 -20.15 -15.31 0.79
CA LEU A 5 -20.78 -14.56 -0.30
C LEU A 5 -22.31 -14.71 -0.32
N ALA A 6 -22.88 -15.61 0.47
CA ALA A 6 -24.31 -15.68 0.70
C ALA A 6 -24.80 -14.57 1.64
N LEU A 7 -23.95 -14.03 2.52
CA LEU A 7 -24.27 -12.86 3.35
C LEU A 7 -24.33 -11.61 2.47
N ARG A 8 -25.53 -11.01 2.38
CA ARG A 8 -25.79 -9.85 1.50
C ARG A 8 -24.79 -8.71 1.77
N ASP A 9 -24.69 -8.26 3.00
CA ASP A 9 -23.85 -7.11 3.36
C ASP A 9 -22.35 -7.40 3.17
N PHE A 10 -21.89 -8.61 3.45
CA PHE A 10 -20.51 -9.00 3.17
C PHE A 10 -20.21 -8.98 1.66
N ARG A 11 -21.12 -9.50 0.84
CA ARG A 11 -20.98 -9.49 -0.63
C ARG A 11 -20.92 -8.08 -1.19
N LEU A 12 -21.82 -7.18 -0.73
CA LEU A 12 -21.82 -5.77 -1.13
C LEU A 12 -20.51 -5.07 -0.73
N MET A 13 -20.08 -5.29 0.50
CA MET A 13 -18.84 -4.71 1.03
C MET A 13 -17.61 -5.25 0.33
N TRP A 14 -17.57 -6.55 0.01
CA TRP A 14 -16.50 -7.18 -0.72
C TRP A 14 -16.41 -6.66 -2.17
N ALA A 15 -17.54 -6.53 -2.86
CA ALA A 15 -17.62 -5.94 -4.21
C ALA A 15 -17.18 -4.47 -4.21
N ALA A 16 -17.71 -3.65 -3.28
CA ALA A 16 -17.29 -2.27 -3.12
C ALA A 16 -15.79 -2.14 -2.91
N GLY A 17 -15.21 -3.04 -2.10
CA GLY A 17 -13.77 -3.07 -1.85
C GLY A 17 -12.92 -3.48 -3.04
N GLY A 18 -13.39 -4.40 -3.85
CA GLY A 18 -12.72 -4.76 -5.10
C GLY A 18 -12.64 -3.58 -6.06
N LEU A 19 -13.76 -2.90 -6.25
CA LEU A 19 -13.84 -1.68 -7.06
C LEU A 19 -12.92 -0.58 -6.52
N ASP A 20 -12.95 -0.37 -5.20
CA ASP A 20 -12.10 0.63 -4.57
C ASP A 20 -10.61 0.32 -4.71
N ASN A 21 -10.19 -0.92 -4.47
CA ASN A 21 -8.80 -1.31 -4.64
C ASN A 21 -8.33 -1.12 -6.09
N ALA A 22 -9.13 -1.54 -7.07
CA ALA A 22 -8.82 -1.35 -8.48
C ALA A 22 -8.74 0.15 -8.84
N GLY A 23 -9.73 0.94 -8.42
CA GLY A 23 -9.77 2.39 -8.64
C GLY A 23 -8.58 3.10 -8.02
N ARG A 24 -8.20 2.78 -6.78
CA ARG A 24 -7.08 3.40 -6.08
C ARG A 24 -5.72 3.15 -6.73
N TRP A 25 -5.46 1.91 -7.16
CA TRP A 25 -4.22 1.59 -7.86
C TRP A 25 -4.18 2.18 -9.27
N MET A 26 -5.34 2.22 -9.95
CA MET A 26 -5.49 2.91 -11.23
C MET A 26 -5.24 4.41 -11.08
N ASP A 27 -5.89 5.05 -10.11
CA ASP A 27 -5.78 6.47 -9.81
C ASP A 27 -4.33 6.88 -9.49
N THR A 28 -3.60 6.05 -8.75
CA THR A 28 -2.18 6.30 -8.45
C THR A 28 -1.33 6.42 -9.72
N VAL A 29 -1.55 5.55 -10.70
CA VAL A 29 -0.82 5.57 -11.98
C VAL A 29 -1.28 6.73 -12.86
N VAL A 30 -2.61 6.95 -12.94
CA VAL A 30 -3.19 8.04 -13.75
C VAL A 30 -2.70 9.41 -13.26
N MET A 31 -2.74 9.64 -11.94
CA MET A 31 -2.24 10.90 -11.35
C MET A 31 -0.73 11.08 -11.59
N GLY A 32 0.05 9.99 -11.44
CA GLY A 32 1.50 10.04 -11.69
C GLY A 32 1.83 10.40 -13.13
N LEU A 33 1.17 9.76 -14.10
CA LEU A 33 1.34 10.06 -15.52
C LEU A 33 0.80 11.44 -15.89
N LEU A 34 -0.32 11.89 -15.28
CA LEU A 34 -0.87 13.22 -15.52
C LEU A 34 0.08 14.32 -15.02
N VAL A 35 0.64 14.19 -13.80
CA VAL A 35 1.62 15.14 -13.28
C VAL A 35 2.88 15.14 -14.15
N LEU A 36 3.32 13.96 -14.62
CA LEU A 36 4.47 13.85 -15.51
C LEU A 36 4.22 14.56 -16.85
N ASP A 37 3.02 14.41 -17.42
CA ASP A 37 2.62 15.06 -18.68
C ASP A 37 2.52 16.60 -18.55
N LEU A 38 1.98 17.08 -17.41
CA LEU A 38 1.81 18.50 -17.13
C LEU A 38 3.12 19.23 -16.82
N THR A 39 4.12 18.54 -16.25
CA THR A 39 5.28 19.22 -15.64
C THR A 39 6.62 18.78 -16.19
N ASP A 40 6.67 17.67 -16.90
CA ASP A 40 7.89 17.01 -17.37
C ASP A 40 8.96 16.85 -16.25
N SER A 41 8.50 16.65 -15.01
CA SER A 41 9.34 16.67 -13.82
C SER A 41 9.20 15.41 -12.97
N ALA A 42 10.27 14.63 -12.89
CA ALA A 42 10.38 13.47 -11.99
C ALA A 42 10.21 13.87 -10.51
N PHE A 43 10.69 15.06 -10.13
CA PHE A 43 10.50 15.59 -8.77
C PHE A 43 9.04 15.80 -8.43
N GLN A 44 8.24 16.37 -9.34
CA GLN A 44 6.83 16.61 -9.08
C GLN A 44 6.03 15.30 -8.99
N VAL A 45 6.39 14.27 -9.77
CA VAL A 45 5.81 12.93 -9.64
C VAL A 45 6.14 12.30 -8.29
N ALA A 46 7.39 12.43 -7.83
CA ALA A 46 7.78 11.98 -6.49
C ALA A 46 7.08 12.80 -5.39
N LEU A 47 6.90 14.10 -5.57
CA LEU A 47 6.16 14.97 -4.64
C LEU A 47 4.68 14.56 -4.53
N LEU A 48 4.04 14.16 -5.62
CA LEU A 48 2.70 13.60 -5.61
C LEU A 48 2.61 12.37 -4.69
N PHE A 49 3.60 11.48 -4.76
CA PHE A 49 3.70 10.32 -3.87
C PHE A 49 3.83 10.74 -2.39
N VAL A 50 4.60 11.81 -2.11
CA VAL A 50 4.70 12.38 -0.75
C VAL A 50 3.32 12.83 -0.26
N PHE A 51 2.56 13.59 -1.05
CA PHE A 51 1.21 14.02 -0.68
C PHE A 51 0.27 12.83 -0.42
N ARG A 52 0.44 11.73 -1.14
CA ARG A 52 -0.36 10.51 -0.96
C ARG A 52 -0.06 9.78 0.34
N TRP A 53 1.22 9.74 0.77
CA TRP A 53 1.67 8.91 1.89
C TRP A 53 1.94 9.68 3.19
N ILE A 54 2.07 11.02 3.14
CA ILE A 54 2.27 11.84 4.33
C ILE A 54 1.13 11.71 5.36
N PRO A 55 -0.15 11.53 4.98
CA PRO A 55 -1.20 11.26 5.94
C PRO A 55 -0.99 9.96 6.71
N MET A 56 -0.41 8.94 6.10
CA MET A 56 -0.08 7.68 6.78
C MET A 56 0.98 7.91 7.85
N LEU A 57 2.01 8.68 7.55
CA LEU A 57 3.04 9.05 8.52
C LEU A 57 2.46 9.86 9.68
N ALA A 58 1.58 10.82 9.39
CA ALA A 58 1.03 11.74 10.39
C ALA A 58 -0.09 11.11 11.23
N PHE A 59 -0.97 10.32 10.63
CA PHE A 59 -2.25 9.94 11.22
C PHE A 59 -2.45 8.44 11.46
N ALA A 60 -1.50 7.56 11.11
CA ALA A 60 -1.69 6.11 11.23
C ALA A 60 -2.04 5.65 12.67
N LEU A 61 -1.40 6.24 13.68
CA LEU A 61 -1.71 5.93 15.09
C LEU A 61 -3.07 6.50 15.53
N ILE A 62 -3.46 7.64 14.97
CA ILE A 62 -4.72 8.32 15.31
C ILE A 62 -5.90 7.59 14.63
N SER A 63 -5.69 7.06 13.44
CA SER A 63 -6.74 6.42 12.64
C SER A 63 -7.36 5.21 13.34
N GLY A 64 -6.57 4.42 14.05
CA GLY A 64 -7.06 3.31 14.85
C GLY A 64 -8.04 3.76 15.94
N MET A 65 -7.71 4.85 16.65
CA MET A 65 -8.59 5.40 17.68
C MET A 65 -9.88 6.02 17.10
N ILE A 66 -9.78 6.65 15.92
CA ILE A 66 -10.96 7.16 15.22
C ILE A 66 -11.84 6.01 14.78
N ALA A 67 -11.27 4.93 14.24
CA ALA A 67 -12.01 3.74 13.84
C ALA A 67 -12.73 3.05 15.01
N ASP A 68 -12.19 3.17 16.24
CA ASP A 68 -12.81 2.62 17.44
C ASP A 68 -13.95 3.51 17.98
N ARG A 69 -13.93 4.82 17.71
CA ARG A 69 -14.92 5.79 18.21
C ARG A 69 -15.99 6.18 17.20
N ALA A 70 -15.63 6.22 15.93
CA ALA A 70 -16.52 6.64 14.86
C ALA A 70 -17.42 5.49 14.40
N ASN A 71 -18.58 5.85 13.86
CA ASN A 71 -19.39 4.91 13.12
C ASN A 71 -18.61 4.48 11.85
N ARG A 72 -18.24 3.21 11.77
CA ARG A 72 -17.40 2.65 10.70
C ARG A 72 -18.02 2.80 9.33
N TRP A 73 -19.34 2.63 9.25
CA TRP A 73 -20.10 2.88 8.03
C TRP A 73 -20.01 4.36 7.61
N ALA A 74 -20.16 5.30 8.55
CA ALA A 74 -20.05 6.73 8.26
C ALA A 74 -18.64 7.11 7.77
N VAL A 75 -17.58 6.55 8.36
CA VAL A 75 -16.20 6.75 7.90
C VAL A 75 -16.04 6.29 6.45
N MET A 76 -16.54 5.10 6.11
CA MET A 76 -16.49 4.57 4.76
C MET A 76 -17.33 5.40 3.77
N MET A 77 -18.50 5.88 4.20
CA MET A 77 -19.36 6.76 3.40
C MET A 77 -18.66 8.07 3.07
N VAL A 78 -18.08 8.74 4.08
CA VAL A 78 -17.32 9.99 3.88
C VAL A 78 -16.14 9.73 2.95
N ALA A 79 -15.41 8.62 3.15
CA ALA A 79 -14.30 8.26 2.29
C ALA A 79 -14.73 8.12 0.82
N ARG A 80 -15.83 7.40 0.55
CA ARG A 80 -16.35 7.23 -0.82
C ARG A 80 -16.85 8.55 -1.42
N PHE A 81 -17.58 9.34 -0.63
CA PHE A 81 -18.07 10.64 -1.11
C PHE A 81 -16.92 11.57 -1.51
N VAL A 82 -15.87 11.67 -0.69
CA VAL A 82 -14.71 12.50 -1.01
C VAL A 82 -13.93 11.94 -2.20
N ALA A 83 -13.83 10.60 -2.35
CA ALA A 83 -13.20 10.00 -3.54
C ALA A 83 -13.96 10.36 -4.82
N VAL A 84 -15.31 10.24 -4.81
CA VAL A 84 -16.18 10.67 -5.94
C VAL A 84 -16.01 12.16 -6.22
N ALA A 85 -16.07 13.01 -5.20
CA ALA A 85 -15.94 14.46 -5.34
C ALA A 85 -14.58 14.86 -5.90
N SER A 86 -13.48 14.30 -5.37
CA SER A 86 -12.12 14.55 -5.87
C SER A 86 -11.98 14.13 -7.33
N THR A 87 -12.49 12.95 -7.68
CA THR A 87 -12.45 12.44 -9.06
C THR A 87 -13.29 13.31 -9.99
N ALA A 88 -14.48 13.76 -9.55
CA ALA A 88 -15.34 14.67 -10.32
C ALA A 88 -14.66 16.01 -10.63
N VAL A 89 -13.99 16.59 -9.62
CA VAL A 89 -13.23 17.84 -9.78
C VAL A 89 -12.10 17.66 -10.78
N ILE A 90 -11.28 16.64 -10.62
CA ILE A 90 -10.16 16.40 -11.54
C ILE A 90 -10.70 16.09 -12.96
N LEU A 91 -11.76 15.28 -13.09
CA LEU A 91 -12.39 15.02 -14.39
C LEU A 91 -12.86 16.31 -15.06
N ALA A 92 -13.55 17.19 -14.33
CA ALA A 92 -14.01 18.48 -14.88
C ALA A 92 -12.83 19.35 -15.35
N LEU A 93 -11.75 19.41 -14.57
CA LEU A 93 -10.53 20.15 -14.93
C LEU A 93 -9.82 19.54 -16.15
N VAL A 94 -9.77 18.22 -16.27
CA VAL A 94 -9.22 17.53 -17.45
C VAL A 94 -10.07 17.76 -18.70
N LEU A 95 -11.40 17.77 -18.56
CA LEU A 95 -12.32 18.02 -19.68
C LEU A 95 -12.23 19.43 -20.19
N THR A 96 -12.04 20.42 -19.31
CA THR A 96 -11.91 21.84 -19.65
C THR A 96 -10.49 22.25 -20.02
N GLY A 97 -9.48 21.36 -19.83
CA GLY A 97 -8.08 21.70 -20.06
C GLY A 97 -7.47 22.62 -18.99
N ALA A 98 -8.17 22.84 -17.88
CA ALA A 98 -7.75 23.73 -16.78
C ALA A 98 -7.03 23.00 -15.64
N VAL A 99 -6.64 21.74 -15.83
CA VAL A 99 -5.94 20.96 -14.82
C VAL A 99 -4.52 21.48 -14.63
N GLU A 100 -4.13 21.70 -13.37
CA GLU A 100 -2.79 22.07 -12.95
C GLU A 100 -2.25 21.08 -11.91
N PRO A 101 -0.93 20.94 -11.74
CA PRO A 101 -0.32 19.96 -10.84
C PRO A 101 -0.82 20.06 -9.39
N TRP A 102 -1.03 21.26 -8.87
CA TRP A 102 -1.48 21.46 -7.50
C TRP A 102 -2.89 20.91 -7.23
N HIS A 103 -3.79 20.88 -8.22
CA HIS A 103 -5.09 20.25 -8.11
C HIS A 103 -4.92 18.73 -7.82
N VAL A 104 -3.99 18.11 -8.55
CA VAL A 104 -3.69 16.67 -8.40
C VAL A 104 -3.05 16.37 -7.04
N PHE A 105 -2.16 17.26 -6.55
CA PHE A 105 -1.54 17.12 -5.23
C PHE A 105 -2.58 17.18 -4.10
N ILE A 106 -3.50 18.16 -4.16
CA ILE A 106 -4.58 18.28 -3.17
C ILE A 106 -5.47 17.03 -3.19
N ALA A 107 -5.90 16.58 -4.36
CA ALA A 107 -6.71 15.36 -4.51
C ALA A 107 -5.97 14.15 -3.93
N SER A 108 -4.68 13.98 -4.25
CA SER A 108 -3.84 12.90 -3.75
C SER A 108 -3.72 12.90 -2.22
N PHE A 109 -3.56 14.08 -1.60
CA PHE A 109 -3.51 14.23 -0.15
C PHE A 109 -4.83 13.79 0.52
N PHE A 110 -5.97 14.26 0.02
CA PHE A 110 -7.27 13.85 0.55
C PHE A 110 -7.49 12.35 0.41
N LEU A 111 -7.18 11.77 -0.75
CA LEU A 111 -7.27 10.32 -0.95
C LEU A 111 -6.32 9.54 -0.02
N GLY A 112 -5.15 10.10 0.31
CA GLY A 112 -4.25 9.57 1.33
C GLY A 112 -4.87 9.60 2.73
N CYS A 113 -5.47 10.71 3.15
CA CYS A 113 -6.18 10.83 4.43
C CYS A 113 -7.31 9.79 4.55
N LEU A 114 -8.09 9.64 3.47
CA LEU A 114 -9.20 8.68 3.44
C LEU A 114 -8.71 7.24 3.60
N PHE A 115 -7.63 6.88 2.91
CA PHE A 115 -7.04 5.54 3.00
C PHE A 115 -6.66 5.18 4.44
N VAL A 116 -5.99 6.11 5.13
CA VAL A 116 -5.55 5.89 6.52
C VAL A 116 -6.73 5.66 7.45
N MET A 117 -7.84 6.38 7.27
CA MET A 117 -9.04 6.25 8.11
C MET A 117 -9.90 5.05 7.75
N GLU A 118 -10.04 4.76 6.47
CA GLU A 118 -10.88 3.67 5.97
C GLU A 118 -10.31 2.29 6.27
N PHE A 119 -9.00 2.12 6.15
CA PHE A 119 -8.34 0.82 6.26
C PHE A 119 -8.68 0.06 7.57
N PRO A 120 -8.54 0.65 8.78
CA PRO A 120 -8.94 -0.02 10.02
C PRO A 120 -10.46 -0.15 10.16
N SER A 121 -11.23 0.86 9.73
CA SER A 121 -12.68 0.87 9.82
C SER A 121 -13.31 -0.25 9.00
N ARG A 122 -12.83 -0.47 7.79
CA ARG A 122 -13.28 -1.53 6.90
C ARG A 122 -13.02 -2.92 7.47
N ARG A 123 -11.81 -3.19 7.97
CA ARG A 123 -11.47 -4.49 8.58
C ARG A 123 -12.32 -4.79 9.81
N SER A 124 -12.58 -3.77 10.61
CA SER A 124 -13.43 -3.89 11.78
C SER A 124 -14.90 -4.17 11.41
N LEU A 125 -15.42 -3.52 10.35
CA LEU A 125 -16.78 -3.78 9.87
C LEU A 125 -16.90 -5.18 9.26
N ILE A 126 -15.89 -5.66 8.56
CA ILE A 126 -15.84 -7.05 8.09
C ILE A 126 -15.94 -8.02 9.28
N TYR A 127 -15.20 -7.78 10.36
CA TYR A 127 -15.26 -8.60 11.57
C TYR A 127 -16.67 -8.62 12.18
N ASP A 128 -17.34 -7.46 12.25
CA ASP A 128 -18.70 -7.37 12.77
C ASP A 128 -19.72 -8.13 11.90
N LEU A 129 -19.48 -8.19 10.58
CA LEU A 129 -20.36 -8.89 9.64
C LEU A 129 -20.22 -10.44 9.69
N VAL A 130 -19.00 -10.93 9.85
CA VAL A 130 -18.72 -12.38 9.68
C VAL A 130 -18.40 -13.12 10.96
N GLY A 131 -18.07 -12.41 12.04
CA GLY A 131 -17.67 -12.96 13.33
C GLY A 131 -16.28 -13.61 13.34
N SER A 132 -15.84 -14.06 14.53
CA SER A 132 -14.52 -14.64 14.76
C SER A 132 -14.25 -15.93 13.97
N GLU A 133 -15.28 -16.76 13.78
CA GLU A 133 -15.14 -18.06 13.10
C GLU A 133 -14.82 -17.95 11.61
N ARG A 134 -15.29 -16.87 10.96
CA ARG A 134 -15.18 -16.71 9.50
C ARG A 134 -14.21 -15.60 9.08
N ILE A 135 -13.61 -14.90 10.03
CA ILE A 135 -12.75 -13.73 9.75
C ILE A 135 -11.54 -14.08 8.87
N VAL A 136 -10.92 -15.24 9.07
CA VAL A 136 -9.77 -15.68 8.28
C VAL A 136 -10.15 -15.82 6.82
N SER A 137 -11.29 -16.44 6.52
CA SER A 137 -11.77 -16.60 5.15
C SER A 137 -12.18 -15.26 4.52
N ALA A 138 -12.76 -14.34 5.31
CA ALA A 138 -13.12 -13.00 4.84
C ALA A 138 -11.87 -12.17 4.51
N MET A 139 -10.84 -12.22 5.36
CA MET A 139 -9.58 -11.53 5.11
C MET A 139 -8.82 -12.11 3.90
N SER A 140 -8.93 -13.41 3.64
CA SER A 140 -8.39 -14.03 2.43
C SER A 140 -9.05 -13.48 1.16
N LEU A 141 -10.38 -13.31 1.18
CA LEU A 141 -11.13 -12.68 0.08
C LEU A 141 -10.73 -11.19 -0.11
N GLU A 142 -10.48 -10.45 0.96
CA GLU A 142 -9.96 -9.08 0.89
C GLU A 142 -8.56 -9.03 0.28
N THR A 143 -7.71 -10.00 0.61
CA THR A 143 -6.36 -10.10 0.00
C THR A 143 -6.45 -10.34 -1.51
N ILE A 144 -7.38 -11.19 -1.95
CA ILE A 144 -7.66 -11.41 -3.38
C ILE A 144 -8.06 -10.09 -4.06
N ASN A 145 -8.99 -9.34 -3.47
CA ASN A 145 -9.40 -8.03 -3.99
C ASN A 145 -8.23 -7.06 -4.12
N THR A 146 -7.41 -6.97 -3.08
CA THR A 146 -6.25 -6.07 -3.09
C THR A 146 -5.25 -6.47 -4.18
N THR A 147 -5.02 -7.76 -4.36
CA THR A 147 -4.09 -8.27 -5.36
C THR A 147 -4.60 -8.05 -6.79
N ILE A 148 -5.90 -8.32 -7.02
CA ILE A 148 -6.53 -8.04 -8.32
C ILE A 148 -6.47 -6.54 -8.61
N GLY A 149 -6.75 -5.68 -7.63
CA GLY A 149 -6.69 -4.24 -7.80
C GLY A 149 -5.29 -3.74 -8.15
N ARG A 150 -4.24 -4.27 -7.51
CA ARG A 150 -2.84 -3.94 -7.82
C ARG A 150 -2.43 -4.35 -9.24
N PHE A 151 -3.02 -5.39 -9.79
CA PHE A 151 -2.79 -5.80 -11.17
C PHE A 151 -3.66 -5.01 -12.14
N ALA A 152 -4.98 -5.05 -11.95
CA ALA A 152 -5.96 -4.47 -12.88
C ALA A 152 -5.89 -2.94 -12.94
N GLY A 153 -5.60 -2.27 -11.82
CA GLY A 153 -5.55 -0.81 -11.75
C GLY A 153 -4.52 -0.20 -12.71
N PRO A 154 -3.22 -0.49 -12.57
CA PRO A 154 -2.19 0.02 -13.47
C PRO A 154 -2.38 -0.40 -14.92
N PHE A 155 -2.81 -1.66 -15.16
CA PHE A 155 -3.11 -2.15 -16.50
C PHE A 155 -4.20 -1.32 -17.17
N MET A 156 -5.33 -1.12 -16.48
CA MET A 156 -6.47 -0.33 -17.00
C MET A 156 -6.09 1.15 -17.15
N ALA A 157 -5.28 1.70 -16.22
CA ALA A 157 -4.77 3.07 -16.32
C ALA A 157 -4.01 3.28 -17.63
N GLY A 158 -3.00 2.43 -17.88
CA GLY A 158 -2.19 2.52 -19.09
C GLY A 158 -3.01 2.34 -20.36
N LEU A 159 -3.86 1.30 -20.40
CA LEU A 159 -4.71 1.00 -21.56
C LEU A 159 -5.67 2.16 -21.89
N LEU A 160 -6.37 2.70 -20.90
CA LEU A 160 -7.33 3.78 -21.14
C LEU A 160 -6.64 5.10 -21.48
N ILE A 161 -5.47 5.40 -20.92
CA ILE A 161 -4.69 6.59 -21.32
C ILE A 161 -4.27 6.47 -22.78
N GLU A 162 -3.79 5.30 -23.20
CA GLU A 162 -3.36 5.06 -24.59
C GLU A 162 -4.52 5.25 -25.58
N LEU A 163 -5.73 4.79 -25.23
CA LEU A 163 -6.89 4.81 -26.13
C LEU A 163 -7.63 6.15 -26.15
N THR A 164 -7.69 6.88 -25.03
CA THR A 164 -8.61 8.01 -24.84
C THR A 164 -7.96 9.24 -24.19
N GLY A 165 -6.66 9.21 -23.95
CA GLY A 165 -5.98 10.20 -23.13
C GLY A 165 -6.45 10.15 -21.67
N PHE A 166 -6.20 11.20 -20.91
CA PHE A 166 -6.58 11.25 -19.48
C PHE A 166 -8.07 11.30 -19.20
N LYS A 167 -8.91 11.62 -20.20
CA LYS A 167 -10.38 11.69 -20.04
C LYS A 167 -10.99 10.33 -19.70
N GLY A 168 -10.60 9.28 -20.44
CA GLY A 168 -11.15 7.94 -20.26
C GLY A 168 -10.90 7.35 -18.86
N PRO A 169 -9.66 7.35 -18.34
CA PRO A 169 -9.39 6.88 -17.00
C PRO A 169 -10.24 7.58 -15.92
N TYR A 170 -10.37 8.91 -15.97
CA TYR A 170 -11.16 9.64 -14.97
C TYR A 170 -12.66 9.39 -15.10
N ILE A 171 -13.21 9.21 -16.32
CA ILE A 171 -14.60 8.77 -16.51
C ILE A 171 -14.79 7.37 -15.91
N PHE A 172 -13.88 6.45 -16.18
CA PHE A 172 -13.95 5.09 -15.64
C PHE A 172 -13.86 5.09 -14.10
N LEU A 173 -12.90 5.84 -13.51
CA LEU A 173 -12.76 6.00 -12.06
C LEU A 173 -14.02 6.58 -11.44
N MET A 174 -14.65 7.57 -12.09
CA MET A 174 -15.91 8.17 -11.63
C MET A 174 -17.01 7.11 -11.52
N VAL A 175 -17.19 6.29 -12.55
CA VAL A 175 -18.16 5.20 -12.56
C VAL A 175 -17.87 4.18 -11.45
N VAL A 176 -16.60 3.75 -11.31
CA VAL A 176 -16.18 2.78 -10.31
C VAL A 176 -16.43 3.30 -8.88
N TYR A 177 -16.07 4.54 -8.59
CA TYR A 177 -16.25 5.12 -7.25
C TYR A 177 -17.72 5.42 -6.94
N VAL A 178 -18.53 5.81 -7.92
CA VAL A 178 -19.98 5.98 -7.74
C VAL A 178 -20.63 4.63 -7.45
N ILE A 179 -20.30 3.57 -8.19
CA ILE A 179 -20.83 2.23 -7.90
C ILE A 179 -20.39 1.80 -6.50
N ALA A 180 -19.12 1.97 -6.11
CA ALA A 180 -18.64 1.63 -4.78
C ALA A 180 -19.38 2.43 -3.68
N LEU A 181 -19.64 3.72 -3.90
CA LEU A 181 -20.43 4.57 -3.00
C LEU A 181 -21.85 4.00 -2.83
N VAL A 182 -22.55 3.70 -3.93
CA VAL A 182 -23.90 3.14 -3.89
C VAL A 182 -23.94 1.81 -3.15
N LEU A 183 -22.96 0.92 -3.38
CA LEU A 183 -22.86 -0.36 -2.68
C LEU A 183 -22.70 -0.18 -1.15
N ILE A 184 -21.92 0.81 -0.70
CA ILE A 184 -21.77 1.13 0.73
C ILE A 184 -23.05 1.79 1.28
N MET A 185 -23.77 2.62 0.50
CA MET A 185 -25.04 3.23 0.92
C MET A 185 -26.13 2.19 1.23
N VAL A 186 -26.16 1.11 0.47
CA VAL A 186 -27.19 0.05 0.57
C VAL A 186 -26.90 -0.96 1.69
N LEU A 187 -25.76 -0.83 2.40
CA LEU A 187 -25.45 -1.68 3.56
C LEU A 187 -26.45 -1.42 4.69
N GLU A 188 -27.03 -2.49 5.23
CA GLU A 188 -27.93 -2.45 6.40
C GLU A 188 -27.13 -2.41 7.69
N THR A 189 -26.02 -3.12 7.74
CA THR A 189 -25.15 -3.21 8.92
C THR A 189 -24.28 -1.95 9.05
N ARG A 190 -24.57 -1.14 10.07
CA ARG A 190 -23.84 0.13 10.31
C ARG A 190 -22.71 -0.01 11.34
N GLY A 191 -22.59 -1.18 11.96
CA GLY A 191 -21.63 -1.49 13.03
C GLY A 191 -21.96 -0.79 14.36
N PRO A 192 -21.66 -1.42 15.50
CA PRO A 192 -21.88 -0.80 16.80
C PRO A 192 -20.90 0.36 17.01
N VAL A 193 -21.39 1.45 17.61
CA VAL A 193 -20.54 2.50 18.17
C VAL A 193 -19.91 1.94 19.47
N ARG A 194 -18.62 1.68 19.47
CA ARG A 194 -17.94 1.13 20.67
C ARG A 194 -17.64 2.20 21.71
N VAL A 195 -17.66 1.78 22.98
CA VAL A 195 -17.41 2.61 24.16
C VAL A 195 -15.96 3.07 24.19
N LYS A 196 -15.73 4.28 24.73
CA LYS A 196 -14.45 4.98 24.85
C LYS A 196 -13.33 4.08 25.42
N PRO A 197 -12.17 3.97 24.77
CA PRO A 197 -10.99 3.41 25.42
C PRO A 197 -10.57 4.30 26.59
N SER A 198 -10.22 3.68 27.71
CA SER A 198 -9.88 4.32 28.99
C SER A 198 -8.50 5.00 29.01
N TYR A 199 -7.72 4.92 27.92
CA TYR A 199 -6.33 5.38 27.93
C TYR A 199 -6.10 6.65 27.10
N SER A 200 -5.19 7.53 27.59
CA SER A 200 -4.72 8.69 26.85
C SER A 200 -3.93 8.27 25.62
N PHE A 201 -4.10 8.98 24.50
CA PHE A 201 -3.37 8.77 23.25
C PHE A 201 -1.85 8.70 23.47
N TRP A 202 -1.29 9.72 24.12
CA TRP A 202 0.14 9.81 24.36
C TRP A 202 0.70 8.67 25.21
N SER A 203 -0.06 8.19 26.18
CA SER A 203 0.34 7.03 26.99
C SER A 203 0.36 5.75 26.18
N THR A 204 -0.59 5.57 25.24
CA THR A 204 -0.63 4.42 24.35
C THR A 204 0.53 4.42 23.35
N VAL A 205 0.81 5.59 22.74
CA VAL A 205 1.93 5.77 21.81
C VAL A 205 3.27 5.51 22.50
N SER A 206 3.49 6.17 23.65
CA SER A 206 4.75 6.04 24.41
C SER A 206 4.98 4.59 24.88
N ARG A 207 3.94 3.92 25.39
CA ARG A 207 4.00 2.51 25.81
C ARG A 207 4.32 1.60 24.64
N GLY A 208 3.66 1.81 23.48
CA GLY A 208 3.92 1.03 22.27
C GLY A 208 5.32 1.20 21.72
N PHE A 209 5.81 2.43 21.70
CA PHE A 209 7.18 2.73 21.29
C PHE A 209 8.20 2.04 22.19
N LYS A 210 8.07 2.20 23.52
CA LYS A 210 8.95 1.55 24.51
C LYS A 210 8.90 0.03 24.40
N TYR A 211 7.70 -0.56 24.28
CA TYR A 211 7.51 -2.00 24.10
C TYR A 211 8.21 -2.50 22.82
N SER A 212 7.97 -1.82 21.70
CA SER A 212 8.54 -2.20 20.41
C SER A 212 10.06 -2.11 20.36
N LEU A 213 10.66 -1.13 21.03
CA LEU A 213 12.11 -1.00 21.14
C LEU A 213 12.74 -2.05 22.06
N ASN A 214 12.05 -2.48 23.12
CA ASN A 214 12.53 -3.47 24.06
C ASN A 214 12.44 -4.90 23.50
N ASN A 215 11.51 -5.18 22.60
CA ASN A 215 11.42 -6.48 21.95
C ASN A 215 12.35 -6.54 20.72
N SER A 216 13.41 -7.32 20.80
CA SER A 216 14.44 -7.39 19.76
C SER A 216 13.91 -7.85 18.39
N VAL A 217 12.90 -8.74 18.36
CA VAL A 217 12.28 -9.23 17.13
C VAL A 217 11.44 -8.12 16.49
N ILE A 218 10.55 -7.50 17.27
CA ILE A 218 9.68 -6.41 16.80
C ILE A 218 10.53 -5.23 16.32
N ARG A 219 11.53 -4.82 17.11
CA ARG A 219 12.47 -3.76 16.75
C ARG A 219 13.15 -4.02 15.41
N SER A 220 13.63 -5.25 15.19
CA SER A 220 14.28 -5.62 13.92
C SER A 220 13.29 -5.54 12.73
N VAL A 221 12.05 -6.01 12.91
CA VAL A 221 11.02 -5.88 11.88
C VAL A 221 10.74 -4.40 11.57
N LEU A 222 10.61 -3.55 12.58
CA LEU A 222 10.34 -2.12 12.38
C LEU A 222 11.49 -1.41 11.67
N ILE A 223 12.76 -1.68 12.05
CA ILE A 223 13.93 -1.10 11.39
C ILE A 223 14.00 -1.52 9.92
N ILE A 224 13.84 -2.82 9.63
CA ILE A 224 13.87 -3.33 8.25
C ILE A 224 12.68 -2.76 7.45
N THR A 225 11.51 -2.62 8.07
CA THR A 225 10.35 -1.98 7.44
C THR A 225 10.60 -0.52 7.10
N LEU A 226 11.25 0.21 7.99
CA LEU A 226 11.63 1.60 7.76
C LEU A 226 12.58 1.73 6.56
N ILE A 227 13.63 0.89 6.50
CA ILE A 227 14.56 0.84 5.36
C ILE A 227 13.81 0.54 4.07
N MET A 228 12.94 -0.48 4.10
CA MET A 228 12.15 -0.88 2.93
C MET A 228 11.28 0.26 2.38
N ASN A 229 10.52 0.92 3.26
CA ASN A 229 9.59 1.96 2.81
C ASN A 229 10.32 3.23 2.38
N ALA A 230 11.43 3.57 3.05
CA ALA A 230 12.24 4.72 2.66
C ALA A 230 13.02 4.50 1.35
N MET A 231 13.52 3.26 1.09
CA MET A 231 14.49 3.02 0.01
C MET A 231 13.91 2.24 -1.18
N ALA A 232 12.95 1.33 -0.96
CA ALA A 232 12.41 0.50 -2.04
C ALA A 232 10.99 0.89 -2.45
N PHE A 233 10.07 1.11 -1.48
CA PHE A 233 8.70 1.47 -1.82
C PHE A 233 8.57 2.89 -2.38
N SER A 234 9.40 3.82 -1.88
CA SER A 234 9.43 5.20 -2.37
C SER A 234 9.81 5.35 -3.85
N VAL A 235 10.66 4.46 -4.37
CA VAL A 235 11.08 4.51 -5.78
C VAL A 235 9.98 4.08 -6.77
N GLU A 236 8.92 3.43 -6.29
CA GLU A 236 7.77 3.06 -7.12
C GLU A 236 7.10 4.30 -7.74
N SER A 237 7.22 5.47 -7.09
CA SER A 237 6.76 6.75 -7.62
C SER A 237 7.40 7.13 -8.97
N LEU A 238 8.64 6.70 -9.20
CA LEU A 238 9.40 7.01 -10.41
C LEU A 238 9.24 5.98 -11.54
N PHE A 239 8.50 4.88 -11.33
CA PHE A 239 8.30 3.88 -12.38
C PHE A 239 7.69 4.47 -13.67
N PRO A 240 6.68 5.35 -13.63
CA PRO A 240 6.17 6.00 -14.84
C PRO A 240 7.24 6.85 -15.55
N VAL A 241 8.09 7.53 -14.77
CA VAL A 241 9.16 8.38 -15.29
C VAL A 241 10.24 7.52 -15.98
N VAL A 242 10.69 6.45 -15.32
CA VAL A 242 11.68 5.51 -15.90
C VAL A 242 11.13 4.84 -17.15
N ALA A 243 9.85 4.47 -17.17
CA ALA A 243 9.21 3.86 -18.33
C ALA A 243 9.19 4.84 -19.53
N ARG A 244 8.80 6.09 -19.30
CA ARG A 244 8.74 7.10 -20.37
C ARG A 244 10.13 7.54 -20.82
N ASP A 245 10.98 7.98 -19.88
CA ASP A 245 12.21 8.72 -20.20
C ASP A 245 13.40 7.82 -20.50
N HIS A 246 13.45 6.61 -19.88
CA HIS A 246 14.56 5.68 -20.06
C HIS A 246 14.22 4.51 -21.01
N LEU A 247 13.02 3.94 -20.89
CA LEU A 247 12.60 2.84 -21.76
C LEU A 247 11.89 3.32 -23.04
N GLY A 248 11.51 4.60 -23.12
CA GLY A 248 10.88 5.21 -24.30
C GLY A 248 9.48 4.63 -24.61
N VAL A 249 8.74 4.13 -23.59
CA VAL A 249 7.46 3.47 -23.80
C VAL A 249 6.27 4.35 -23.42
N GLY A 250 5.16 4.17 -24.14
CA GLY A 250 3.91 4.86 -23.87
C GLY A 250 3.19 4.40 -22.60
N ALA A 251 2.05 5.03 -22.32
CA ALA A 251 1.25 4.79 -21.12
C ALA A 251 0.76 3.33 -21.01
N GLY A 252 0.37 2.71 -22.13
CA GLY A 252 -0.08 1.32 -22.18
C GLY A 252 0.99 0.35 -21.67
N LEU A 253 2.20 0.41 -22.23
CA LEU A 253 3.31 -0.42 -21.79
C LEU A 253 3.78 -0.06 -20.38
N THR A 254 3.68 1.20 -19.96
CA THR A 254 3.94 1.61 -18.57
C THR A 254 2.99 0.93 -17.59
N GLY A 255 1.69 0.89 -17.89
CA GLY A 255 0.69 0.21 -17.07
C GLY A 255 0.95 -1.29 -16.96
N ILE A 256 1.31 -1.96 -18.08
CA ILE A 256 1.70 -3.37 -18.10
C ILE A 256 2.95 -3.61 -17.25
N LEU A 257 3.95 -2.74 -17.38
CA LEU A 257 5.21 -2.82 -16.64
C LEU A 257 4.98 -2.76 -15.12
N ILE A 258 4.18 -1.80 -14.65
CA ILE A 258 3.86 -1.66 -13.22
C ILE A 258 3.04 -2.87 -12.73
N SER A 259 2.14 -3.40 -13.57
CA SER A 259 1.34 -4.59 -13.25
C SER A 259 2.18 -5.86 -13.08
N ALA A 260 3.37 -5.95 -13.68
CA ALA A 260 4.27 -7.09 -13.53
C ALA A 260 4.63 -7.37 -12.06
N GLN A 261 4.82 -6.32 -11.26
CA GLN A 261 5.09 -6.45 -9.82
C GLN A 261 3.93 -7.13 -9.07
N ALA A 262 2.69 -6.83 -9.45
CA ALA A 262 1.52 -7.47 -8.83
C ALA A 262 1.41 -8.95 -9.23
N ILE A 263 1.75 -9.31 -10.47
CA ILE A 263 1.81 -10.72 -10.95
C ILE A 263 2.82 -11.49 -10.11
N GLY A 264 4.04 -10.96 -9.94
CA GLY A 264 5.07 -11.57 -9.12
C GLY A 264 4.64 -11.74 -7.66
N SER A 265 4.01 -10.71 -7.09
CA SER A 265 3.49 -10.77 -5.72
C SER A 265 2.42 -11.84 -5.55
N LEU A 266 1.51 -12.00 -6.53
CA LEU A 266 0.47 -13.04 -6.49
C LEU A 266 1.08 -14.44 -6.56
N ALA A 267 2.04 -14.66 -7.44
CA ALA A 267 2.74 -15.94 -7.57
C ALA A 267 3.42 -16.33 -6.25
N ALA A 268 4.19 -15.43 -5.66
CA ALA A 268 4.86 -15.71 -4.38
C ALA A 268 3.89 -15.88 -3.21
N ALA A 269 2.83 -15.07 -3.13
CA ALA A 269 1.81 -15.22 -2.10
C ALA A 269 1.10 -16.57 -2.18
N THR A 270 0.82 -17.06 -3.39
CA THR A 270 0.22 -18.39 -3.62
C THR A 270 1.17 -19.50 -3.17
N VAL A 271 2.46 -19.39 -3.50
CA VAL A 271 3.48 -20.36 -3.04
C VAL A 271 3.59 -20.34 -1.52
N ILE A 272 3.69 -19.18 -0.89
CA ILE A 272 3.78 -19.05 0.57
C ILE A 272 2.53 -19.65 1.24
N ALA A 273 1.35 -19.40 0.70
CA ALA A 273 0.08 -19.92 1.23
C ALA A 273 -0.04 -21.45 1.08
N SER A 274 0.63 -22.07 0.11
CA SER A 274 0.65 -23.51 -0.08
C SER A 274 1.60 -24.25 0.88
N LEU A 275 2.48 -23.53 1.56
CA LEU A 275 3.39 -24.12 2.56
C LEU A 275 2.62 -24.45 3.84
N ALA A 276 2.54 -25.74 4.17
CA ALA A 276 1.80 -26.22 5.35
C ALA A 276 2.34 -25.64 6.68
N VAL A 277 3.67 -25.44 6.77
CA VAL A 277 4.34 -24.87 7.95
C VAL A 277 5.52 -24.01 7.51
N VAL A 278 5.49 -22.75 7.91
CA VAL A 278 6.63 -21.82 7.76
C VAL A 278 7.43 -21.81 9.06
N ARG A 279 8.61 -22.41 9.08
CA ARG A 279 9.48 -22.45 10.29
C ARG A 279 10.33 -21.19 10.47
N TYR A 280 10.76 -20.55 9.37
CA TYR A 280 11.71 -19.45 9.36
C TYR A 280 11.11 -18.18 8.73
N HIS A 281 10.10 -17.61 9.40
CA HIS A 281 9.43 -16.38 8.95
C HIS A 281 10.40 -15.24 8.68
N GLY A 282 11.42 -15.06 9.54
CA GLY A 282 12.39 -14.00 9.41
C GLY A 282 13.31 -14.17 8.19
N ARG A 283 13.62 -15.41 7.77
CA ARG A 283 14.41 -15.63 6.53
C ARG A 283 13.62 -15.23 5.30
N ILE A 284 12.34 -15.61 5.21
CA ILE A 284 11.46 -15.23 4.08
C ILE A 284 11.32 -13.70 4.04
N PHE A 285 11.18 -13.05 5.19
CA PHE A 285 11.11 -11.60 5.32
C PHE A 285 12.36 -10.91 4.76
N CYS A 286 13.55 -11.31 5.22
CA CYS A 286 14.81 -10.70 4.82
C CYS A 286 15.20 -11.03 3.38
N LEU A 287 15.03 -12.29 2.95
CA LEU A 287 15.32 -12.71 1.58
C LEU A 287 14.35 -12.05 0.58
N GLY A 288 13.06 -11.93 0.95
CA GLY A 288 12.08 -11.23 0.15
C GLY A 288 12.48 -9.78 -0.10
N LEU A 289 12.89 -9.07 0.94
CA LEU A 289 13.38 -7.69 0.79
C LEU A 289 14.67 -7.62 -0.03
N GLY A 290 15.62 -8.50 0.22
CA GLY A 290 16.87 -8.56 -0.56
C GLY A 290 16.61 -8.79 -2.05
N LEU A 291 15.71 -9.74 -2.39
CA LEU A 291 15.28 -10.00 -3.75
C LEU A 291 14.62 -8.77 -4.38
N GLN A 292 13.72 -8.09 -3.65
CA GLN A 292 13.06 -6.88 -4.14
C GLN A 292 14.05 -5.77 -4.45
N LEU A 293 14.97 -5.45 -3.52
CA LEU A 293 15.98 -4.41 -3.72
C LEU A 293 16.92 -4.74 -4.89
N LEU A 294 17.42 -5.98 -4.97
CA LEU A 294 18.26 -6.40 -6.09
C LEU A 294 17.53 -6.30 -7.43
N SER A 295 16.29 -6.76 -7.48
CA SER A 295 15.51 -6.68 -8.71
C SER A 295 15.23 -5.22 -9.12
N LEU A 296 14.95 -4.33 -8.17
CA LEU A 296 14.78 -2.91 -8.44
C LEU A 296 16.09 -2.24 -8.89
N LEU A 297 17.24 -2.69 -8.39
CA LEU A 297 18.53 -2.22 -8.88
C LEU A 297 18.76 -2.62 -10.34
N PHE A 298 18.51 -3.89 -10.67
CA PHE A 298 18.61 -4.35 -12.06
C PHE A 298 17.55 -3.73 -12.96
N PHE A 299 16.35 -3.42 -12.46
CA PHE A 299 15.35 -2.63 -13.18
C PHE A 299 15.91 -1.24 -13.54
N ALA A 300 16.50 -0.55 -12.58
CA ALA A 300 17.09 0.77 -12.82
C ALA A 300 18.25 0.74 -13.85
N LEU A 301 19.00 -0.35 -13.90
CA LEU A 301 20.13 -0.51 -14.81
C LEU A 301 19.74 -1.12 -16.18
N SER A 302 18.47 -1.54 -16.32
CA SER A 302 18.00 -2.27 -17.50
C SER A 302 17.77 -1.32 -18.70
N PRO A 303 18.41 -1.56 -19.87
CA PRO A 303 18.17 -0.79 -21.08
C PRO A 303 16.96 -1.29 -21.89
N TRP A 304 16.35 -2.41 -21.51
CA TRP A 304 15.33 -3.12 -22.28
C TRP A 304 14.02 -3.26 -21.53
N TYR A 305 12.91 -3.04 -22.21
CA TYR A 305 11.59 -3.26 -21.65
C TYR A 305 11.35 -4.71 -21.15
N PRO A 306 11.67 -5.80 -21.91
CA PRO A 306 11.46 -7.16 -21.44
C PRO A 306 12.26 -7.49 -20.17
N LEU A 307 13.51 -7.01 -20.07
CA LEU A 307 14.31 -7.19 -18.86
C LEU A 307 13.73 -6.42 -17.69
N SER A 308 13.31 -5.16 -17.91
CA SER A 308 12.65 -4.33 -16.90
C SER A 308 11.36 -4.98 -16.40
N PHE A 309 10.55 -5.55 -17.29
CA PHE A 309 9.35 -6.31 -16.94
C PHE A 309 9.67 -7.52 -16.05
N LEU A 310 10.68 -8.32 -16.43
CA LEU A 310 11.14 -9.45 -15.62
C LEU A 310 11.64 -8.99 -14.24
N MET A 311 12.41 -7.91 -14.19
CA MET A 311 12.93 -7.40 -12.92
C MET A 311 11.81 -6.90 -11.99
N LEU A 312 10.78 -6.23 -12.51
CA LEU A 312 9.62 -5.84 -11.69
C LEU A 312 8.78 -7.04 -11.25
N LEU A 313 8.67 -8.08 -12.08
CA LEU A 313 8.04 -9.34 -11.68
C LEU A 313 8.79 -9.98 -10.50
N LEU A 314 10.12 -10.07 -10.57
CA LEU A 314 10.97 -10.60 -9.49
C LEU A 314 10.91 -9.70 -8.25
N ALA A 315 10.86 -8.37 -8.41
CA ALA A 315 10.65 -7.44 -7.31
C ALA A 315 9.32 -7.72 -6.60
N GLY A 316 8.27 -8.03 -7.35
CA GLY A 316 6.97 -8.44 -6.81
C GLY A 316 7.04 -9.74 -6.00
N LEU A 317 7.77 -10.75 -6.48
CA LEU A 317 8.02 -11.99 -5.71
C LEU A 317 8.65 -11.67 -4.34
N GLY A 318 9.66 -10.80 -4.31
CA GLY A 318 10.30 -10.35 -3.09
C GLY A 318 9.36 -9.58 -2.17
N ALA A 319 8.55 -8.68 -2.74
CA ALA A 319 7.59 -7.85 -2.01
C ALA A 319 6.53 -8.69 -1.28
N ALA A 320 6.05 -9.78 -1.87
CA ALA A 320 5.09 -10.67 -1.20
C ALA A 320 5.71 -11.39 0.00
N GLY A 321 6.95 -11.89 -0.13
CA GLY A 321 7.67 -12.51 0.99
C GLY A 321 7.84 -11.53 2.16
N TYR A 322 8.26 -10.31 1.86
CA TYR A 322 8.39 -9.23 2.83
C TYR A 322 7.03 -8.88 3.48
N SER A 323 6.03 -8.50 2.71
CA SER A 323 4.78 -7.95 3.23
C SER A 323 3.95 -8.99 4.02
N THR A 324 3.96 -10.26 3.61
CA THR A 324 3.26 -11.33 4.30
C THR A 324 3.90 -11.62 5.66
N MET A 325 5.22 -11.69 5.71
CA MET A 325 5.94 -12.02 6.95
C MET A 325 5.98 -10.85 7.93
N GLN A 326 5.98 -9.62 7.47
CA GLN A 326 6.04 -8.41 8.28
C GLN A 326 5.00 -8.37 9.41
N SER A 327 3.73 -8.47 9.06
CA SER A 327 2.63 -8.48 10.03
C SER A 327 2.59 -9.77 10.84
N THR A 328 2.89 -10.91 10.20
CA THR A 328 2.89 -12.23 10.83
C THR A 328 3.91 -12.30 11.97
N ILE A 329 5.13 -11.82 11.74
CA ILE A 329 6.19 -11.83 12.77
C ILE A 329 5.77 -10.98 13.98
N ILE A 330 5.20 -9.79 13.74
CA ILE A 330 4.72 -8.93 14.83
C ILE A 330 3.62 -9.61 15.62
N LEU A 331 2.62 -10.21 14.94
CA LEU A 331 1.50 -10.88 15.60
C LEU A 331 1.91 -12.09 16.44
N ILE A 332 2.93 -12.84 15.99
CA ILE A 332 3.46 -13.99 16.72
C ILE A 332 4.32 -13.53 17.93
N SER A 333 5.09 -12.45 17.76
CA SER A 333 6.10 -12.02 18.76
C SER A 333 5.55 -11.02 19.78
N ALA A 334 4.39 -10.41 19.53
CA ALA A 334 3.77 -9.45 20.44
C ALA A 334 2.80 -10.13 21.38
N GLU A 335 2.82 -9.69 22.66
CA GLU A 335 1.81 -10.03 23.65
C GLU A 335 0.41 -9.61 23.15
N PRO A 336 -0.65 -10.38 23.49
CA PRO A 336 -2.01 -10.13 22.97
C PRO A 336 -2.46 -8.67 23.14
N GLU A 337 -2.19 -8.06 24.31
CA GLU A 337 -2.56 -6.69 24.66
C GLU A 337 -1.79 -5.63 23.87
N MET A 338 -0.62 -5.97 23.37
CA MET A 338 0.29 -5.05 22.66
C MET A 338 0.26 -5.21 21.12
N ARG A 339 -0.43 -6.22 20.59
CA ARG A 339 -0.51 -6.51 19.14
C ARG A 339 -1.01 -5.30 18.33
N GLY A 340 -2.10 -4.70 18.78
CA GLY A 340 -2.67 -3.52 18.09
C GLY A 340 -1.71 -2.35 18.06
N THR A 341 -1.03 -2.08 19.18
CA THR A 341 -0.07 -0.99 19.28
C THR A 341 1.17 -1.24 18.44
N ALA A 342 1.69 -2.47 18.43
CA ALA A 342 2.84 -2.86 17.60
C ALA A 342 2.52 -2.77 16.09
N LEU A 343 1.29 -3.13 15.67
CA LEU A 343 0.82 -2.94 14.29
C LEU A 343 0.63 -1.44 13.95
N GLY A 344 0.23 -0.61 14.90
CA GLY A 344 0.18 0.84 14.74
C GLY A 344 1.57 1.43 14.49
N MET A 345 2.59 1.00 15.24
CA MET A 345 3.99 1.36 15.00
C MET A 345 4.48 0.91 13.63
N LEU A 346 4.07 -0.29 13.18
CA LEU A 346 4.34 -0.75 11.82
C LEU A 346 3.77 0.20 10.77
N GLY A 347 2.54 0.65 10.95
CA GLY A 347 1.90 1.64 10.06
C GLY A 347 2.69 2.94 9.95
N GLN A 348 3.23 3.43 11.07
CA GLN A 348 4.12 4.61 11.07
C GLN A 348 5.40 4.37 10.25
N CYS A 349 6.04 3.20 10.42
CA CYS A 349 7.23 2.84 9.63
C CYS A 349 6.91 2.74 8.13
N ILE A 350 5.71 2.31 7.76
CA ILE A 350 5.24 2.32 6.36
C ILE A 350 5.08 3.77 5.86
N GLY A 351 4.54 4.66 6.68
CA GLY A 351 4.37 6.08 6.34
C GLY A 351 5.68 6.82 6.04
N VAL A 352 6.84 6.31 6.49
CA VAL A 352 8.17 6.87 6.15
C VAL A 352 8.44 6.84 4.64
N ALA A 353 7.68 6.08 3.87
CA ALA A 353 7.72 6.14 2.41
C ALA A 353 7.56 7.55 1.85
N ALA A 354 6.80 8.44 2.51
CA ALA A 354 6.69 9.84 2.13
C ALA A 354 8.05 10.56 2.19
N VAL A 355 8.83 10.33 3.25
CA VAL A 355 10.18 10.91 3.40
C VAL A 355 11.13 10.35 2.35
N GLY A 356 11.08 9.03 2.12
CA GLY A 356 11.82 8.37 1.04
C GLY A 356 11.47 8.93 -0.32
N GLY A 357 10.18 9.14 -0.61
CA GLY A 357 9.70 9.72 -1.86
C GLY A 357 10.25 11.13 -2.11
N LEU A 358 10.29 11.97 -1.06
CA LEU A 358 10.90 13.29 -1.15
C LEU A 358 12.40 13.20 -1.47
N ALA A 359 13.13 12.35 -0.76
CA ALA A 359 14.56 12.15 -1.00
C ALA A 359 14.86 11.66 -2.42
N VAL A 360 14.12 10.64 -2.88
CA VAL A 360 14.23 10.09 -4.24
C VAL A 360 13.88 11.15 -5.30
N GLY A 361 12.84 11.96 -5.06
CA GLY A 361 12.46 13.05 -5.95
C GLY A 361 13.53 14.14 -6.06
N ILE A 362 14.16 14.51 -4.94
CA ILE A 362 15.29 15.46 -4.93
C ILE A 362 16.44 14.91 -5.76
N VAL A 363 16.84 13.64 -5.55
CA VAL A 363 17.92 13.01 -6.32
C VAL A 363 17.57 12.96 -7.82
N ALA A 364 16.31 12.62 -8.15
CA ALA A 364 15.85 12.58 -9.55
C ALA A 364 15.91 13.95 -10.23
N ASN A 365 15.72 15.04 -9.50
CA ASN A 365 15.82 16.40 -10.02
C ASN A 365 17.26 16.82 -10.37
N PHE A 366 18.25 16.33 -9.63
CA PHE A 366 19.66 16.68 -9.88
C PHE A 366 20.36 15.74 -10.87
N PHE A 367 19.90 14.49 -11.00
CA PHE A 367 20.54 13.49 -11.85
C PHE A 367 19.54 12.96 -12.89
N SER A 368 18.87 11.86 -12.59
CA SER A 368 17.80 11.27 -13.40
C SER A 368 16.93 10.37 -12.52
N ALA A 369 15.73 10.05 -12.99
CA ALA A 369 14.85 9.09 -12.30
C ALA A 369 15.51 7.72 -12.14
N GLN A 370 16.21 7.25 -13.17
CA GLN A 370 16.98 6.01 -13.17
C GLN A 370 18.08 6.00 -12.10
N ALA A 371 18.90 7.07 -12.06
CA ALA A 371 19.96 7.21 -11.06
C ALA A 371 19.40 7.30 -9.65
N ALA A 372 18.29 8.00 -9.45
CA ALA A 372 17.62 8.11 -8.17
C ALA A 372 17.13 6.74 -7.65
N VAL A 373 16.53 5.93 -8.51
CA VAL A 373 16.15 4.55 -8.18
C VAL A 373 17.38 3.73 -7.83
N ALA A 374 18.42 3.72 -8.67
CA ALA A 374 19.66 2.95 -8.44
C ALA A 374 20.35 3.33 -7.12
N MET A 375 20.48 4.64 -6.85
CA MET A 375 21.11 5.13 -5.60
C MET A 375 20.31 4.77 -4.36
N SER A 376 18.99 4.96 -4.41
CA SER A 376 18.10 4.65 -3.28
C SER A 376 18.13 3.16 -2.93
N VAL A 377 17.96 2.27 -3.92
CA VAL A 377 17.95 0.83 -3.66
C VAL A 377 19.33 0.28 -3.30
N SER A 378 20.42 0.86 -3.85
CA SER A 378 21.79 0.51 -3.43
C SER A 378 22.05 0.87 -1.98
N LEU A 379 21.63 2.07 -1.54
CA LEU A 379 21.69 2.47 -0.14
C LEU A 379 20.82 1.53 0.72
N GLY A 380 19.63 1.16 0.24
CA GLY A 380 18.78 0.16 0.90
C GLY A 380 19.46 -1.18 1.10
N LEU A 381 20.19 -1.70 0.10
CA LEU A 381 20.98 -2.93 0.20
C LEU A 381 22.09 -2.80 1.23
N VAL A 382 22.83 -1.67 1.21
CA VAL A 382 23.91 -1.41 2.19
C VAL A 382 23.36 -1.36 3.62
N LEU A 383 22.22 -0.70 3.83
CA LEU A 383 21.58 -0.61 5.16
C LEU A 383 20.93 -1.93 5.60
N LEU A 384 20.47 -2.75 4.64
CA LEU A 384 19.87 -4.05 4.94
C LEU A 384 20.89 -5.03 5.52
N LEU A 385 22.13 -5.04 5.05
CA LEU A 385 23.16 -5.98 5.49
C LEU A 385 23.39 -5.92 7.01
N PRO A 386 23.71 -4.78 7.64
CA PRO A 386 23.86 -4.70 9.09
C PRO A 386 22.53 -4.94 9.82
N ALA A 387 21.40 -4.44 9.28
CA ALA A 387 20.09 -4.64 9.89
C ALA A 387 19.74 -6.14 10.00
N VAL A 388 20.07 -6.94 9.00
CA VAL A 388 19.86 -8.40 8.99
C VAL A 388 20.93 -9.10 9.86
N PHE A 389 22.19 -8.68 9.79
CA PHE A 389 23.29 -9.31 10.53
C PHE A 389 23.10 -9.21 12.05
N PHE A 390 22.67 -8.05 12.55
CA PHE A 390 22.41 -7.82 13.98
C PHE A 390 21.03 -8.27 14.43
N SER A 391 20.17 -8.71 13.50
CA SER A 391 18.81 -9.15 13.79
C SER A 391 18.74 -10.61 14.23
N PRO A 392 17.89 -10.97 15.19
CA PRO A 392 17.59 -12.36 15.54
C PRO A 392 16.77 -13.10 14.47
N LEU A 393 16.18 -12.38 13.49
CA LEU A 393 15.20 -12.89 12.54
C LEU A 393 15.69 -14.03 11.66
N VAL A 394 16.95 -14.00 11.25
CA VAL A 394 17.54 -15.01 10.35
C VAL A 394 18.11 -16.19 11.10
N ARG A 395 18.57 -15.98 12.34
CA ARG A 395 19.35 -16.96 13.11
C ARG A 395 18.49 -18.02 13.80
N ARG A 396 17.28 -17.66 14.23
CA ARG A 396 16.43 -18.53 15.04
C ARG A 396 15.00 -18.55 14.49
N PRO A 397 14.28 -19.70 14.63
CA PRO A 397 12.83 -19.70 14.45
C PRO A 397 12.21 -18.71 15.44
N ILE A 398 11.17 -18.01 15.01
CA ILE A 398 10.48 -17.05 15.86
C ILE A 398 9.57 -17.83 16.81
N ALA A 399 9.88 -17.74 18.11
CA ALA A 399 9.04 -18.33 19.16
C ALA A 399 7.79 -17.48 19.34
N GLN A 400 6.65 -18.16 19.53
CA GLN A 400 5.41 -17.49 19.96
C GLN A 400 5.62 -16.83 21.32
N ALA A 401 5.06 -15.64 21.51
CA ALA A 401 4.99 -15.04 22.83
C ALA A 401 4.23 -16.04 23.74
N LYS A 402 4.79 -16.38 24.90
CA LYS A 402 4.13 -17.26 25.85
C LYS A 402 2.79 -16.63 26.21
N GLU A 403 1.71 -17.35 25.99
CA GLU A 403 0.44 -17.06 26.66
C GLU A 403 0.73 -17.12 28.15
N VAL A 404 0.62 -15.98 28.82
CA VAL A 404 0.62 -15.95 30.28
C VAL A 404 -0.69 -16.61 30.70
N ALA A 405 -0.56 -17.84 31.23
CA ALA A 405 -1.65 -18.61 31.77
C ALA A 405 -2.24 -17.93 33.01
#